data_ada199fabe2a1983b8c977309b5780b0
#
_entry.id   ada199fabe2a1983b8c977309b5780b0
#
_cell.length_a   1.000
_cell.length_b   1.000
_cell.length_c   1.000
_cell.angle_alpha   90.00
_cell.angle_beta   90.00
_cell.angle_gamma   90.00
#
_symmetry.space_group_name_H-M   'P 1'
#
loop_
_entity.id
_entity.type
_entity.pdbx_description
1 polymer ?
#
loop_
_entity_poly.entity_id
_entity_poly.type
_entity_poly.pdbx_seq_one_letter_code
_entity_poly.pdbx_strand_id
1 'polypeptide(L)'
;MEESTITLGIDLHYFMDDEQRHEMDASIHNKCEASMIQVLNHLGELFGEDIQIDVSALGEGGLIDKFKIVFKSEAFKNLFMLLAGALISHFICVSPSLDESEKQLNRAELLEKIKKGDFTEEDILFLVKGDPEILTNRNKYYSELVKEPHVTSVSCSSYNRRVPNVKLSEASINKSDFSKQIVKGSTNSVTSNYSNTSVLVVSPVLLKGSQAKWKGIFNGEEINFKIVDKEFLKQVYAKEIGFTTGTVLNCDLKVTSKTDYDAYGKPTKTTYEREISNILFWDDGKQILHKTKRYKRLKAEMSMPSLFKDNDFE
;
A
#
# COMPACT_ATOMS: atom_id res chain seq x y z
N MET A 1 34.02 16.85 3.05
CA MET A 1 33.40 15.59 3.53
C MET A 1 32.64 15.05 2.34
N GLU A 2 33.14 13.97 1.73
CA GLU A 2 32.39 13.26 0.69
C GLU A 2 31.12 12.71 1.35
N GLU A 3 29.97 13.19 0.93
CA GLU A 3 28.69 12.56 1.28
C GLU A 3 28.80 11.09 0.87
N SER A 4 28.71 10.20 1.85
CA SER A 4 28.81 8.77 1.62
C SER A 4 27.56 8.27 0.90
N THR A 5 27.51 8.53 -0.40
CA THR A 5 26.43 8.05 -1.29
C THR A 5 26.36 6.53 -1.18
N ILE A 6 25.22 6.04 -0.77
CA ILE A 6 24.95 4.62 -0.64
C ILE A 6 24.34 4.12 -1.92
N THR A 7 24.86 3.02 -2.40
CA THR A 7 24.48 2.46 -3.69
C THR A 7 24.02 1.01 -3.50
N LEU A 8 22.78 0.73 -3.91
CA LEU A 8 22.24 -0.61 -4.04
C LEU A 8 22.37 -1.07 -5.49
N GLY A 9 22.68 -2.35 -5.71
CA GLY A 9 22.59 -3.00 -6.99
C GLY A 9 21.38 -3.93 -7.05
N ILE A 10 20.68 -3.92 -8.17
CA ILE A 10 19.67 -4.92 -8.52
C ILE A 10 20.05 -5.46 -9.89
N ASP A 11 20.22 -6.78 -9.99
CA ASP A 11 20.48 -7.47 -11.23
C ASP A 11 19.24 -8.24 -11.66
N LEU A 12 18.76 -8.00 -12.85
CA LEU A 12 17.66 -8.71 -13.49
C LEU A 12 18.23 -9.54 -14.63
N HIS A 13 18.24 -10.85 -14.46
CA HIS A 13 18.88 -11.79 -15.38
C HIS A 13 17.83 -12.59 -16.14
N TYR A 14 17.85 -12.49 -17.45
CA TYR A 14 17.04 -13.27 -18.39
C TYR A 14 17.85 -14.47 -18.89
N PHE A 15 17.43 -15.67 -18.53
CA PHE A 15 18.03 -16.91 -19.00
C PHE A 15 17.39 -17.31 -20.32
N MET A 16 18.24 -17.62 -21.30
CA MET A 16 17.80 -17.96 -22.64
C MET A 16 17.71 -19.48 -22.84
N ASP A 17 17.03 -19.87 -23.91
CA ASP A 17 16.93 -21.26 -24.37
C ASP A 17 18.24 -21.81 -24.95
N ASP A 18 19.16 -20.93 -25.34
CA ASP A 18 20.50 -21.20 -25.82
C ASP A 18 21.50 -20.39 -24.96
N GLU A 19 22.49 -21.09 -24.38
CA GLU A 19 23.53 -20.46 -23.54
C GLU A 19 24.39 -19.43 -24.30
N GLN A 20 24.45 -19.53 -25.62
CA GLN A 20 25.18 -18.55 -26.45
C GLN A 20 24.32 -17.35 -26.85
N ARG A 21 23.01 -17.36 -26.54
CA ARG A 21 22.10 -16.27 -26.84
C ARG A 21 22.14 -15.22 -25.73
N HIS A 22 22.53 -14.00 -26.10
CA HIS A 22 22.57 -12.84 -25.19
C HIS A 22 21.70 -11.70 -25.70
N GLU A 23 20.67 -11.99 -26.48
CA GLU A 23 19.78 -11.01 -27.09
C GLU A 23 18.31 -11.44 -26.99
N MET A 24 17.44 -10.46 -26.86
CA MET A 24 15.99 -10.61 -26.93
C MET A 24 15.41 -9.47 -27.76
N ASP A 25 14.10 -9.54 -28.07
CA ASP A 25 13.42 -8.44 -28.77
C ASP A 25 13.59 -7.12 -28.01
N ALA A 26 14.17 -6.12 -28.68
CA ALA A 26 14.49 -4.83 -28.06
C ALA A 26 13.22 -4.10 -27.55
N SER A 27 12.07 -4.26 -28.23
CA SER A 27 10.81 -3.64 -27.78
C SER A 27 10.28 -4.28 -26.51
N ILE A 28 10.42 -5.62 -26.38
CA ILE A 28 10.05 -6.35 -25.18
C ILE A 28 11.00 -5.97 -24.03
N HIS A 29 12.30 -6.01 -24.28
CA HIS A 29 13.33 -5.64 -23.31
C HIS A 29 13.10 -4.24 -22.72
N ASN A 30 12.98 -3.22 -23.59
CA ASN A 30 12.77 -1.85 -23.15
C ASN A 30 11.51 -1.66 -22.30
N LYS A 31 10.43 -2.40 -22.59
CA LYS A 31 9.20 -2.33 -21.79
C LYS A 31 9.35 -3.02 -20.44
N CYS A 32 10.09 -4.12 -20.39
CA CYS A 32 10.40 -4.81 -19.14
C CYS A 32 11.27 -3.93 -18.25
N GLU A 33 12.35 -3.36 -18.80
CA GLU A 33 13.22 -2.43 -18.11
C GLU A 33 12.45 -1.19 -17.59
N ALA A 34 11.66 -0.55 -18.46
CA ALA A 34 10.85 0.61 -18.09
C ALA A 34 9.88 0.28 -16.95
N SER A 35 9.28 -0.91 -16.95
CA SER A 35 8.37 -1.33 -15.86
C SER A 35 9.11 -1.46 -14.54
N MET A 36 10.34 -1.98 -14.53
CA MET A 36 11.16 -2.05 -13.32
C MET A 36 11.55 -0.67 -12.82
N ILE A 37 12.01 0.22 -13.72
CA ILE A 37 12.37 1.60 -13.38
C ILE A 37 11.18 2.35 -12.76
N GLN A 38 9.97 2.18 -13.31
CA GLN A 38 8.77 2.81 -12.78
C GLN A 38 8.45 2.33 -11.36
N VAL A 39 8.61 1.03 -11.07
CA VAL A 39 8.43 0.49 -9.73
C VAL A 39 9.45 1.08 -8.75
N LEU A 40 10.71 1.15 -9.14
CA LEU A 40 11.77 1.71 -8.29
C LEU A 40 11.54 3.20 -7.99
N ASN A 41 11.19 4.00 -9.01
CA ASN A 41 10.85 5.41 -8.83
C ASN A 41 9.64 5.59 -7.91
N HIS A 42 8.59 4.81 -8.12
CA HIS A 42 7.40 4.85 -7.27
C HIS A 42 7.71 4.55 -5.81
N LEU A 43 8.61 3.61 -5.54
CA LEU A 43 9.08 3.36 -4.18
C LEU A 43 9.81 4.59 -3.58
N GLY A 44 10.63 5.28 -4.36
CA GLY A 44 11.23 6.55 -3.93
C GLY A 44 10.16 7.57 -3.54
N GLU A 45 9.18 7.79 -4.41
CA GLU A 45 8.07 8.73 -4.20
C GLU A 45 7.24 8.40 -2.95
N LEU A 46 6.91 7.12 -2.71
CA LEU A 46 6.16 6.68 -1.53
C LEU A 46 6.81 7.10 -0.22
N PHE A 47 8.13 7.18 -0.20
CA PHE A 47 8.90 7.54 0.98
C PHE A 47 9.42 8.99 0.98
N GLY A 48 9.10 9.74 -0.10
CA GLY A 48 9.55 11.12 -0.24
C GLY A 48 11.05 11.25 -0.50
N GLU A 49 11.68 10.19 -1.05
CA GLU A 49 13.09 10.15 -1.38
C GLU A 49 13.29 10.33 -2.90
N ASP A 50 14.23 11.20 -3.26
CA ASP A 50 14.68 11.38 -4.62
C ASP A 50 15.79 10.37 -4.89
N ILE A 51 15.51 9.36 -5.71
CA ILE A 51 16.46 8.32 -6.08
C ILE A 51 16.97 8.53 -7.50
N GLN A 52 18.24 8.23 -7.70
CA GLN A 52 18.81 8.17 -9.04
C GLN A 52 19.00 6.71 -9.43
N ILE A 53 18.55 6.34 -10.64
CA ILE A 53 18.68 5.00 -11.19
C ILE A 53 19.55 5.07 -12.43
N ASP A 54 20.69 4.40 -12.37
CA ASP A 54 21.55 4.18 -13.53
C ASP A 54 21.38 2.73 -13.98
N VAL A 55 21.31 2.48 -15.29
CA VAL A 55 21.20 1.12 -15.84
C VAL A 55 22.39 0.83 -16.72
N SER A 56 22.94 -0.37 -16.59
CA SER A 56 23.95 -0.90 -17.50
C SER A 56 23.55 -2.32 -17.91
N ALA A 57 23.49 -2.55 -19.22
CA ALA A 57 23.27 -3.88 -19.78
C ALA A 57 24.65 -4.48 -20.12
N LEU A 58 25.06 -5.54 -19.40
CA LEU A 58 26.23 -6.36 -19.73
C LEU A 58 26.26 -7.58 -18.79
N GLY A 59 26.45 -8.76 -19.34
CA GLY A 59 26.66 -9.98 -18.55
C GLY A 59 27.15 -11.13 -19.41
N GLU A 60 28.04 -11.95 -18.85
CA GLU A 60 28.36 -13.26 -19.38
C GLU A 60 27.26 -14.25 -18.96
N GLY A 61 26.77 -15.07 -19.90
CA GLY A 61 25.80 -16.14 -19.60
C GLY A 61 24.31 -15.76 -19.67
N GLY A 62 23.93 -14.77 -20.50
CA GLY A 62 22.55 -14.32 -20.71
C GLY A 62 22.46 -12.81 -20.80
N LEU A 63 21.24 -12.25 -20.84
CA LEU A 63 21.00 -10.81 -20.81
C LEU A 63 20.77 -10.37 -19.37
N ILE A 64 21.58 -9.46 -18.86
CA ILE A 64 21.51 -8.95 -17.49
C ILE A 64 21.37 -7.43 -17.50
N ASP A 65 20.26 -6.93 -16.96
CA ASP A 65 20.08 -5.52 -16.63
C ASP A 65 20.58 -5.26 -15.22
N LYS A 66 21.56 -4.36 -15.09
CA LYS A 66 22.14 -3.98 -13.80
C LYS A 66 21.68 -2.58 -13.43
N PHE A 67 20.77 -2.52 -12.46
CA PHE A 67 20.30 -1.26 -11.91
C PHE A 67 21.20 -0.84 -10.76
N LYS A 68 21.67 0.39 -10.82
CA LYS A 68 22.38 1.04 -9.73
C LYS A 68 21.48 2.12 -9.16
N ILE A 69 21.12 2.00 -7.89
CA ILE A 69 20.23 2.92 -7.20
C ILE A 69 21.05 3.70 -6.19
N VAL A 70 20.99 5.01 -6.30
CA VAL A 70 21.75 5.95 -5.46
C VAL A 70 20.78 6.68 -4.55
N PHE A 71 21.05 6.68 -3.25
CA PHE A 71 20.24 7.32 -2.21
C PHE A 71 20.98 8.52 -1.63
N LYS A 72 20.20 9.56 -1.28
CA LYS A 72 20.71 10.75 -0.59
C LYS A 72 20.68 10.59 0.95
N SER A 73 19.76 9.74 1.47
CA SER A 73 19.55 9.58 2.90
C SER A 73 20.05 8.22 3.41
N GLU A 74 20.83 8.23 4.48
CA GLU A 74 21.31 6.99 5.12
C GLU A 74 20.21 6.27 5.92
N ALA A 75 19.25 7.02 6.45
CA ALA A 75 18.09 6.45 7.15
C ALA A 75 17.20 5.63 6.19
N PHE A 76 17.07 6.09 4.97
CA PHE A 76 16.32 5.41 3.92
C PHE A 76 16.98 4.15 3.39
N LYS A 77 18.30 4.04 3.52
CA LYS A 77 19.08 2.88 3.07
C LYS A 77 18.61 1.56 3.65
N ASN A 78 18.49 1.50 4.96
CA ASN A 78 18.13 0.25 5.65
C ASN A 78 16.70 -0.16 5.29
N LEU A 79 15.81 0.81 5.22
CA LEU A 79 14.45 0.61 4.71
C LEU A 79 14.46 0.08 3.28
N PHE A 80 15.25 0.69 2.39
CA PHE A 80 15.26 0.30 0.99
C PHE A 80 15.93 -1.06 0.75
N MET A 81 16.87 -1.47 1.58
CA MET A 81 17.45 -2.82 1.51
C MET A 81 16.40 -3.90 1.84
N LEU A 82 15.54 -3.64 2.83
CA LEU A 82 14.41 -4.49 3.15
C LEU A 82 13.33 -4.45 2.06
N LEU A 83 13.04 -3.24 1.55
CA LEU A 83 12.13 -3.04 0.41
C LEU A 83 12.61 -3.75 -0.84
N ALA A 84 13.91 -3.72 -1.14
CA ALA A 84 14.47 -4.43 -2.28
C ALA A 84 14.28 -5.94 -2.16
N GLY A 85 14.43 -6.51 -0.96
CA GLY A 85 14.14 -7.91 -0.68
C GLY A 85 12.67 -8.25 -0.89
N ALA A 86 11.77 -7.47 -0.27
CA ALA A 86 10.34 -7.63 -0.41
C ALA A 86 9.87 -7.43 -1.87
N LEU A 87 10.38 -6.39 -2.53
CA LEU A 87 10.08 -6.09 -3.93
C LEU A 87 10.49 -7.24 -4.84
N ILE A 88 11.73 -7.73 -4.73
CA ILE A 88 12.26 -8.80 -5.56
C ILE A 88 11.40 -10.06 -5.37
N SER A 89 11.15 -10.43 -4.13
CA SER A 89 10.31 -11.58 -3.81
C SER A 89 8.90 -11.42 -4.40
N HIS A 90 8.25 -10.27 -4.20
CA HIS A 90 6.88 -10.03 -4.66
C HIS A 90 6.77 -9.68 -6.14
N PHE A 91 7.70 -8.90 -6.68
CA PHE A 91 7.67 -8.56 -8.10
C PHE A 91 7.94 -9.77 -8.98
N ILE A 92 8.87 -10.64 -8.56
CA ILE A 92 9.32 -11.77 -9.39
C ILE A 92 8.56 -13.08 -9.07
N CYS A 93 8.33 -13.44 -7.81
CA CYS A 93 7.97 -14.80 -7.46
C CYS A 93 6.57 -15.03 -6.87
N VAL A 94 5.94 -14.02 -6.28
CA VAL A 94 4.68 -14.24 -5.57
C VAL A 94 3.51 -14.07 -6.51
N SER A 95 2.72 -15.14 -6.68
CA SER A 95 1.39 -15.03 -7.27
C SER A 95 0.59 -13.97 -6.51
N PRO A 96 -0.05 -13.02 -7.19
CA PRO A 96 -0.86 -12.00 -6.54
C PRO A 96 -2.15 -12.61 -6.00
N SER A 97 -2.06 -13.45 -4.97
CA SER A 97 -3.20 -13.82 -4.17
C SER A 97 -3.52 -12.64 -3.25
N LEU A 98 -4.49 -11.86 -3.66
CA LEU A 98 -5.13 -10.87 -2.82
C LEU A 98 -6.02 -11.63 -1.83
N ASP A 99 -5.43 -12.14 -0.77
CA ASP A 99 -6.20 -12.72 0.31
C ASP A 99 -6.77 -11.56 1.14
N GLU A 100 -8.08 -11.35 1.03
CA GLU A 100 -8.82 -10.26 1.70
C GLU A 100 -8.75 -10.36 3.24
N SER A 101 -8.19 -11.45 3.78
CA SER A 101 -8.17 -11.75 5.19
C SER A 101 -6.98 -11.16 5.97
N GLU A 102 -5.96 -10.65 5.29
CA GLU A 102 -4.76 -10.17 5.97
C GLU A 102 -4.89 -8.72 6.40
N LYS A 103 -5.10 -8.57 7.70
CA LYS A 103 -4.87 -7.40 8.56
C LYS A 103 -5.25 -6.03 7.97
N GLN A 104 -6.33 -5.48 8.49
CA GLN A 104 -6.74 -4.08 8.36
C GLN A 104 -5.69 -3.12 8.94
N LEU A 105 -4.46 -3.18 8.45
CA LEU A 105 -3.45 -2.18 8.74
C LEU A 105 -3.77 -0.92 7.93
N ASN A 106 -3.80 0.20 8.61
CA ASN A 106 -3.98 1.50 8.00
C ASN A 106 -2.72 1.83 7.18
N ARG A 107 -2.82 1.87 5.85
CA ARG A 107 -1.69 2.17 4.97
C ARG A 107 -1.03 3.52 5.30
N ALA A 108 -1.80 4.52 5.67
CA ALA A 108 -1.28 5.84 6.04
C ALA A 108 -0.50 5.78 7.37
N GLU A 109 -1.03 5.08 8.38
CA GLU A 109 -0.31 4.84 9.64
C GLU A 109 0.95 4.01 9.43
N LEU A 110 0.88 3.04 8.52
CA LEU A 110 2.01 2.21 8.17
C LEU A 110 3.13 3.01 7.51
N LEU A 111 2.80 3.88 6.56
CA LEU A 111 3.76 4.79 5.95
C LEU A 111 4.39 5.74 6.97
N GLU A 112 3.61 6.25 7.94
CA GLU A 112 4.14 7.06 9.02
C GLU A 112 5.07 6.27 9.95
N LYS A 113 4.71 5.05 10.31
CA LYS A 113 5.57 4.14 11.10
C LYS A 113 6.90 3.90 10.39
N ILE A 114 6.84 3.59 9.10
CA ILE A 114 8.02 3.34 8.28
C ILE A 114 8.91 4.59 8.23
N LYS A 115 8.33 5.78 8.03
CA LYS A 115 9.07 7.06 8.04
C LYS A 115 9.73 7.36 9.39
N LYS A 116 9.14 6.88 10.50
CA LYS A 116 9.70 7.00 11.86
C LYS A 116 10.76 5.93 12.19
N GLY A 117 10.96 4.95 11.31
CA GLY A 117 11.88 3.83 11.53
C GLY A 117 11.34 2.72 12.45
N ASP A 118 10.04 2.73 12.76
CA ASP A 118 9.35 1.73 13.58
C ASP A 118 8.51 0.82 12.68
N PHE A 119 9.15 -0.17 12.06
CA PHE A 119 8.50 -1.07 11.12
C PHE A 119 9.11 -2.48 11.15
N THR A 120 8.31 -3.45 10.71
CA THR A 120 8.70 -4.85 10.53
C THR A 120 8.82 -5.20 9.05
N GLU A 121 9.42 -6.35 8.75
CA GLU A 121 9.45 -6.89 7.38
C GLU A 121 8.04 -7.16 6.84
N GLU A 122 7.11 -7.61 7.70
CA GLU A 122 5.71 -7.82 7.34
C GLU A 122 5.01 -6.52 6.94
N ASP A 123 5.32 -5.41 7.60
CA ASP A 123 4.80 -4.09 7.26
C ASP A 123 5.22 -3.67 5.85
N ILE A 124 6.47 -3.92 5.51
CA ILE A 124 7.03 -3.64 4.18
C ILE A 124 6.38 -4.52 3.12
N LEU A 125 6.27 -5.82 3.39
CA LEU A 125 5.62 -6.78 2.49
C LEU A 125 4.16 -6.38 2.22
N PHE A 126 3.43 -5.97 3.24
CA PHE A 126 2.05 -5.51 3.11
C PHE A 126 1.95 -4.27 2.21
N LEU A 127 2.87 -3.30 2.39
CA LEU A 127 2.90 -2.09 1.59
C LEU A 127 3.12 -2.39 0.10
N VAL A 128 4.11 -3.22 -0.21
CA VAL A 128 4.49 -3.59 -1.59
C VAL A 128 3.40 -4.43 -2.26
N LYS A 129 2.86 -5.41 -1.55
CA LYS A 129 1.87 -6.38 -2.06
C LYS A 129 0.55 -5.72 -2.46
N GLY A 130 0.13 -4.70 -1.72
CA GLY A 130 -1.13 -3.97 -1.97
C GLY A 130 -1.01 -2.74 -2.85
N ASP A 131 0.18 -2.42 -3.37
CA ASP A 131 0.40 -1.19 -4.11
C ASP A 131 -0.10 -1.29 -5.55
N PRO A 132 -1.07 -0.42 -5.98
CA PRO A 132 -1.64 -0.49 -7.32
C PRO A 132 -0.63 -0.22 -8.44
N GLU A 133 0.34 0.65 -8.20
CA GLU A 133 1.33 1.01 -9.22
C GLU A 133 2.38 -0.07 -9.42
N ILE A 134 2.82 -0.70 -8.32
CA ILE A 134 3.69 -1.87 -8.36
C ILE A 134 3.00 -3.01 -9.12
N LEU A 135 1.73 -3.31 -8.80
CA LEU A 135 0.95 -4.35 -9.48
C LEU A 135 0.77 -4.05 -10.98
N THR A 136 0.47 -2.79 -11.33
CA THR A 136 0.31 -2.37 -12.72
C THR A 136 1.59 -2.59 -13.52
N ASN A 137 2.73 -2.17 -13.00
CA ASN A 137 4.00 -2.31 -13.69
C ASN A 137 4.48 -3.77 -13.74
N ARG A 138 4.20 -4.56 -12.70
CA ARG A 138 4.42 -6.01 -12.72
C ARG A 138 3.62 -6.71 -13.83
N ASN A 139 2.34 -6.37 -13.97
CA ASN A 139 1.49 -6.92 -15.02
C ASN A 139 1.99 -6.55 -16.42
N LYS A 140 2.44 -5.30 -16.61
CA LYS A 140 3.08 -4.87 -17.86
C LYS A 140 4.34 -5.69 -18.15
N TYR A 141 5.21 -5.83 -17.16
CA TYR A 141 6.43 -6.60 -17.25
C TYR A 141 6.17 -8.03 -17.75
N TYR A 142 5.31 -8.78 -17.05
CA TYR A 142 5.02 -10.16 -17.43
C TYR A 142 4.21 -10.29 -18.72
N SER A 143 3.33 -9.32 -19.02
CA SER A 143 2.57 -9.31 -20.28
C SER A 143 3.47 -9.13 -21.51
N GLU A 144 4.58 -8.42 -21.37
CA GLU A 144 5.57 -8.31 -22.43
C GLU A 144 6.49 -9.56 -22.44
N LEU A 145 6.97 -10.00 -21.29
CA LEU A 145 7.90 -11.11 -21.17
C LEU A 145 7.33 -12.46 -21.67
N VAL A 146 6.03 -12.68 -21.49
CA VAL A 146 5.35 -13.88 -22.06
C VAL A 146 5.49 -13.96 -23.58
N LYS A 147 5.62 -12.83 -24.26
CA LYS A 147 5.75 -12.77 -25.73
C LYS A 147 7.16 -13.12 -26.23
N GLU A 148 8.16 -13.07 -25.35
CA GLU A 148 9.55 -13.39 -25.70
C GLU A 148 9.74 -14.90 -25.80
N PRO A 149 9.98 -15.48 -26.99
CA PRO A 149 10.02 -16.93 -27.15
C PRO A 149 11.26 -17.58 -26.51
N HIS A 150 12.37 -16.85 -26.45
CA HIS A 150 13.68 -17.40 -26.11
C HIS A 150 14.03 -17.31 -24.62
N VAL A 151 13.33 -16.49 -23.82
CA VAL A 151 13.52 -16.44 -22.37
C VAL A 151 12.87 -17.67 -21.73
N THR A 152 13.64 -18.41 -20.98
CA THR A 152 13.20 -19.62 -20.26
C THR A 152 12.90 -19.38 -18.77
N SER A 153 13.64 -18.46 -18.16
CA SER A 153 13.45 -18.04 -16.79
C SER A 153 14.03 -16.64 -16.57
N VAL A 154 13.61 -16.02 -15.47
CA VAL A 154 14.15 -14.74 -15.01
C VAL A 154 14.54 -14.89 -13.55
N SER A 155 15.71 -14.38 -13.17
CA SER A 155 16.05 -14.15 -11.77
C SER A 155 16.29 -12.67 -11.51
N CYS A 156 15.99 -12.28 -10.29
CA CYS A 156 16.30 -10.95 -9.79
C CYS A 156 17.06 -11.08 -8.48
N SER A 157 18.13 -10.34 -8.33
CA SER A 157 18.91 -10.32 -7.11
C SER A 157 19.27 -8.89 -6.70
N SER A 158 19.37 -8.64 -5.39
CA SER A 158 19.85 -7.38 -4.85
C SER A 158 21.14 -7.57 -4.07
N TYR A 159 21.99 -6.56 -4.07
CA TYR A 159 23.27 -6.57 -3.35
C TYR A 159 23.72 -5.16 -2.97
N ASN A 160 24.52 -5.07 -1.92
CA ASN A 160 25.19 -3.84 -1.59
C ASN A 160 26.43 -3.69 -2.49
N ARG A 161 26.51 -2.64 -3.32
CA ARG A 161 27.65 -2.45 -4.26
C ARG A 161 29.00 -2.26 -3.58
N ARG A 162 29.04 -1.93 -2.29
CA ARG A 162 30.30 -1.89 -1.52
C ARG A 162 30.81 -3.29 -1.16
N VAL A 163 29.91 -4.28 -1.16
CA VAL A 163 30.23 -5.68 -0.86
C VAL A 163 29.51 -6.56 -1.90
N PRO A 164 29.93 -6.53 -3.17
CA PRO A 164 29.15 -7.08 -4.29
C PRO A 164 28.99 -8.60 -4.26
N ASN A 165 29.80 -9.32 -3.49
CA ASN A 165 29.71 -10.78 -3.38
C ASN A 165 28.66 -11.27 -2.37
N VAL A 166 27.98 -10.35 -1.65
CA VAL A 166 26.93 -10.69 -0.71
C VAL A 166 25.59 -10.28 -1.30
N LYS A 167 24.84 -11.26 -1.79
CA LYS A 167 23.45 -11.06 -2.19
C LYS A 167 22.59 -10.80 -0.94
N LEU A 168 21.75 -9.79 -0.99
CA LEU A 168 20.78 -9.46 0.05
C LEU A 168 19.50 -10.28 -0.14
N SER A 169 19.07 -10.44 -1.37
CA SER A 169 17.95 -11.30 -1.75
C SER A 169 18.11 -11.80 -3.18
N GLU A 170 17.47 -12.92 -3.47
CA GLU A 170 17.41 -13.49 -4.80
C GLU A 170 16.09 -14.23 -4.98
N ALA A 171 15.47 -14.06 -6.14
CA ALA A 171 14.27 -14.75 -6.52
C ALA A 171 14.32 -15.10 -8.01
N SER A 172 13.74 -16.25 -8.39
CA SER A 172 13.68 -16.69 -9.79
C SER A 172 12.32 -17.26 -10.13
N ILE A 173 11.94 -17.18 -11.39
CA ILE A 173 10.69 -17.71 -11.91
C ILE A 173 10.89 -18.29 -13.31
N ASN A 174 10.27 -19.43 -13.57
CA ASN A 174 10.30 -20.08 -14.86
C ASN A 174 9.23 -19.51 -15.81
N LYS A 175 9.47 -19.58 -17.10
CA LYS A 175 8.54 -19.14 -18.15
C LYS A 175 7.13 -19.74 -18.03
N SER A 176 7.03 -21.00 -17.60
CA SER A 176 5.74 -21.68 -17.36
C SER A 176 4.83 -20.94 -16.37
N ASP A 177 5.41 -20.10 -15.52
CA ASP A 177 4.70 -19.39 -14.46
C ASP A 177 4.51 -17.89 -14.75
N PHE A 178 5.09 -17.36 -15.83
CA PHE A 178 4.96 -15.93 -16.18
C PHE A 178 3.50 -15.50 -16.32
N SER A 179 2.68 -16.28 -17.02
CA SER A 179 1.26 -15.95 -17.20
C SER A 179 0.44 -15.99 -15.90
N LYS A 180 0.88 -16.75 -14.90
CA LYS A 180 0.26 -16.81 -13.57
C LYS A 180 0.54 -15.55 -12.76
N GLN A 181 1.59 -14.81 -13.12
CA GLN A 181 1.96 -13.56 -12.48
C GLN A 181 1.11 -12.37 -12.96
N ILE A 182 0.37 -12.54 -14.04
CA ILE A 182 -0.49 -11.50 -14.60
C ILE A 182 -1.86 -11.57 -13.92
N VAL A 183 -2.20 -10.52 -13.19
CA VAL A 183 -3.54 -10.37 -12.60
C VAL A 183 -4.53 -10.01 -13.71
N LYS A 184 -5.29 -10.99 -14.14
CA LYS A 184 -6.31 -10.81 -15.19
C LYS A 184 -7.61 -10.32 -14.55
N GLY A 185 -8.05 -9.11 -14.91
CA GLY A 185 -9.38 -8.61 -14.57
C GLY A 185 -9.69 -8.69 -13.07
N SER A 186 -8.72 -8.43 -12.21
CA SER A 186 -8.87 -8.50 -10.77
C SER A 186 -9.26 -7.16 -10.18
N THR A 187 -10.03 -7.22 -9.12
CA THR A 187 -10.29 -6.05 -8.28
C THR A 187 -9.30 -6.06 -7.13
N ASN A 188 -8.46 -5.04 -7.03
CA ASN A 188 -7.65 -4.83 -5.83
C ASN A 188 -8.43 -4.00 -4.82
N SER A 189 -8.41 -4.41 -3.55
CA SER A 189 -9.08 -3.70 -2.47
C SER A 189 -8.05 -3.29 -1.41
N VAL A 190 -7.93 -2.00 -1.17
CA VAL A 190 -7.05 -1.45 -0.14
C VAL A 190 -7.90 -0.73 0.90
N THR A 191 -7.70 -1.04 2.17
CA THR A 191 -8.43 -0.43 3.28
C THR A 191 -7.50 0.44 4.11
N SER A 192 -7.91 1.69 4.34
CA SER A 192 -7.25 2.64 5.24
C SER A 192 -8.19 2.97 6.38
N ASN A 193 -7.71 2.92 7.62
CA ASN A 193 -8.47 3.28 8.81
C ASN A 193 -7.89 4.56 9.42
N TYR A 194 -8.75 5.53 9.66
CA TYR A 194 -8.43 6.79 10.34
C TYR A 194 -9.17 6.81 11.67
N SER A 195 -8.43 6.68 12.76
CA SER A 195 -9.01 6.68 14.11
C SER A 195 -9.07 8.09 14.66
N ASN A 196 -10.15 8.37 15.41
CA ASN A 196 -10.34 9.62 16.12
C ASN A 196 -10.18 10.86 15.21
N THR A 197 -10.76 10.80 14.02
CA THR A 197 -10.67 11.84 12.98
C THR A 197 -11.93 12.68 12.92
N SER A 198 -11.85 13.85 12.28
CA SER A 198 -12.97 14.80 12.13
C SER A 198 -13.49 14.79 10.71
N VAL A 199 -14.81 14.64 10.56
CA VAL A 199 -15.51 14.74 9.27
C VAL A 199 -16.58 15.81 9.37
N LEU A 200 -16.50 16.83 8.52
CA LEU A 200 -17.52 17.86 8.40
C LEU A 200 -18.71 17.31 7.60
N VAL A 201 -19.90 17.38 8.15
CA VAL A 201 -21.13 16.91 7.49
C VAL A 201 -21.68 18.02 6.58
N VAL A 202 -21.83 17.70 5.30
CA VAL A 202 -22.43 18.61 4.30
C VAL A 202 -23.90 18.26 4.07
N SER A 203 -24.22 16.96 3.96
CA SER A 203 -25.59 16.50 3.73
C SER A 203 -25.87 15.22 4.51
N PRO A 204 -26.65 15.30 5.59
CA PRO A 204 -27.03 14.12 6.37
C PRO A 204 -28.14 13.33 5.68
N VAL A 205 -28.18 12.00 5.96
CA VAL A 205 -29.30 11.12 5.55
C VAL A 205 -30.17 10.82 6.76
N LEU A 206 -31.31 11.47 6.85
CA LEU A 206 -32.20 11.41 8.01
C LEU A 206 -33.34 10.36 7.84
N LEU A 207 -33.46 9.74 6.67
CA LEU A 207 -34.46 8.74 6.38
C LEU A 207 -33.94 7.33 6.71
N LYS A 208 -34.59 6.68 7.68
CA LYS A 208 -34.26 5.29 8.06
C LYS A 208 -34.49 4.34 6.88
N GLY A 209 -33.53 3.45 6.64
CA GLY A 209 -33.58 2.46 5.55
C GLY A 209 -33.21 3.02 4.16
N SER A 210 -32.85 4.29 4.04
CA SER A 210 -32.36 4.88 2.81
C SER A 210 -31.03 4.25 2.38
N GLN A 211 -30.87 4.02 1.08
CA GLN A 211 -29.58 3.63 0.45
C GLN A 211 -28.69 4.83 0.14
N ALA A 212 -29.19 6.05 0.34
CA ALA A 212 -28.43 7.26 0.11
C ALA A 212 -27.19 7.31 1.04
N LYS A 213 -26.12 7.91 0.53
CA LYS A 213 -24.89 8.12 1.30
C LYS A 213 -24.89 9.54 1.86
N TRP A 214 -24.34 9.69 3.04
CA TRP A 214 -24.03 10.98 3.62
C TRP A 214 -22.96 11.67 2.78
N LYS A 215 -22.98 13.00 2.73
CA LYS A 215 -21.92 13.81 2.13
C LYS A 215 -21.21 14.60 3.19
N GLY A 216 -19.90 14.73 3.06
CA GLY A 216 -19.07 15.49 3.98
C GLY A 216 -17.74 15.87 3.39
N ILE A 217 -16.91 16.53 4.20
CA ILE A 217 -15.55 16.92 3.85
C ILE A 217 -14.60 16.25 4.83
N PHE A 218 -13.57 15.60 4.30
CA PHE A 218 -12.47 15.00 5.02
C PHE A 218 -11.15 15.41 4.39
N ASN A 219 -10.23 15.97 5.17
CA ASN A 219 -8.95 16.52 4.69
C ASN A 219 -9.07 17.47 3.50
N GLY A 220 -10.15 18.29 3.48
CA GLY A 220 -10.40 19.26 2.41
C GLY A 220 -11.10 18.70 1.18
N GLU A 221 -11.34 17.40 1.10
CA GLU A 221 -11.99 16.73 -0.03
C GLU A 221 -13.44 16.37 0.27
N GLU A 222 -14.32 16.54 -0.71
CA GLU A 222 -15.70 16.06 -0.62
C GLU A 222 -15.73 14.53 -0.67
N ILE A 223 -16.42 13.93 0.29
CA ILE A 223 -16.58 12.48 0.39
C ILE A 223 -18.04 12.07 0.54
N ASN A 224 -18.36 10.90 -0.03
CA ASN A 224 -19.61 10.20 0.27
C ASN A 224 -19.28 9.04 1.23
N PHE A 225 -20.08 8.90 2.30
CA PHE A 225 -19.84 7.87 3.31
C PHE A 225 -21.13 7.29 3.86
N LYS A 226 -21.04 6.15 4.55
CA LYS A 226 -22.11 5.55 5.34
C LYS A 226 -21.75 5.62 6.82
N ILE A 227 -22.71 5.90 7.68
CA ILE A 227 -22.55 5.73 9.11
C ILE A 227 -22.99 4.32 9.47
N VAL A 228 -22.06 3.53 10.03
CA VAL A 228 -22.32 2.16 10.51
C VAL A 228 -22.50 2.09 12.02
N ASP A 229 -22.29 3.20 12.74
CA ASP A 229 -22.56 3.33 14.17
C ASP A 229 -24.05 3.30 14.45
N LYS A 230 -24.55 2.10 14.79
CA LYS A 230 -26.00 1.87 15.04
C LYS A 230 -26.53 2.66 16.23
N GLU A 231 -25.70 2.92 17.24
CA GLU A 231 -26.12 3.66 18.44
C GLU A 231 -26.30 5.14 18.10
N PHE A 232 -25.39 5.71 17.33
CA PHE A 232 -25.51 7.08 16.84
C PHE A 232 -26.72 7.25 15.92
N LEU A 233 -26.90 6.34 14.95
CA LEU A 233 -28.06 6.40 14.05
C LEU A 233 -29.40 6.30 14.76
N LYS A 234 -29.49 5.53 15.86
CA LYS A 234 -30.73 5.49 16.69
C LYS A 234 -31.03 6.88 17.26
N GLN A 235 -30.04 7.62 17.72
CA GLN A 235 -30.22 8.97 18.27
C GLN A 235 -30.62 9.97 17.17
N VAL A 236 -30.03 9.84 15.98
CA VAL A 236 -30.41 10.66 14.81
C VAL A 236 -31.87 10.44 14.43
N TYR A 237 -32.30 9.19 14.30
CA TYR A 237 -33.69 8.86 13.93
C TYR A 237 -34.69 9.17 15.05
N ALA A 238 -34.28 9.18 16.30
CA ALA A 238 -35.08 9.65 17.44
C ALA A 238 -35.15 11.19 17.54
N LYS A 239 -34.51 11.91 16.61
CA LYS A 239 -34.41 13.37 16.62
C LYS A 239 -33.67 13.96 17.85
N GLU A 240 -32.85 13.13 18.52
CA GLU A 240 -32.01 13.55 19.65
C GLU A 240 -30.78 14.32 19.14
N ILE A 241 -30.38 14.11 17.89
CA ILE A 241 -29.24 14.75 17.21
C ILE A 241 -29.76 15.54 16.02
N GLY A 242 -29.52 16.85 16.04
CA GLY A 242 -29.79 17.77 14.94
C GLY A 242 -28.52 18.08 14.16
N PHE A 243 -28.66 18.40 12.89
CA PHE A 243 -27.56 18.77 12.01
C PHE A 243 -27.79 20.21 11.52
N THR A 244 -26.78 21.04 11.64
CA THR A 244 -26.75 22.40 11.12
C THR A 244 -25.49 22.61 10.28
N THR A 245 -25.39 23.75 9.59
CA THR A 245 -24.19 24.09 8.85
C THR A 245 -22.98 24.10 9.80
N GLY A 246 -21.91 23.40 9.41
CA GLY A 246 -20.70 23.30 10.22
C GLY A 246 -20.69 22.14 11.22
N THR A 247 -21.69 21.23 11.20
CA THR A 247 -21.67 20.02 12.05
C THR A 247 -20.46 19.16 11.72
N VAL A 248 -19.66 18.84 12.74
CA VAL A 248 -18.46 17.98 12.63
C VAL A 248 -18.65 16.73 13.49
N LEU A 249 -18.33 15.58 12.94
CA LEU A 249 -18.28 14.31 13.66
C LEU A 249 -16.84 13.96 14.00
N ASN A 250 -16.55 13.64 15.26
CA ASN A 250 -15.32 12.99 15.67
C ASN A 250 -15.56 11.49 15.74
N CYS A 251 -14.86 10.74 14.90
CA CYS A 251 -15.20 9.36 14.58
C CYS A 251 -13.99 8.57 14.06
N ASP A 252 -14.19 7.28 13.88
CA ASP A 252 -13.30 6.45 13.08
C ASP A 252 -13.85 6.38 11.66
N LEU A 253 -12.98 6.68 10.68
CA LEU A 253 -13.29 6.62 9.25
C LEU A 253 -12.51 5.49 8.60
N LYS A 254 -13.23 4.49 8.08
CA LYS A 254 -12.68 3.42 7.25
C LYS A 254 -12.90 3.77 5.78
N VAL A 255 -11.82 3.79 5.01
CA VAL A 255 -11.83 4.03 3.57
C VAL A 255 -11.37 2.76 2.86
N THR A 256 -12.23 2.14 2.08
CA THR A 256 -11.88 1.00 1.22
C THR A 256 -11.88 1.47 -0.22
N SER A 257 -10.72 1.47 -0.86
CA SER A 257 -10.59 1.69 -2.30
C SER A 257 -10.58 0.35 -3.01
N LYS A 258 -11.41 0.23 -4.05
CA LYS A 258 -11.45 -0.93 -4.95
C LYS A 258 -11.04 -0.46 -6.33
N THR A 259 -9.94 -1.01 -6.85
CA THR A 259 -9.44 -0.70 -8.19
C THR A 259 -9.58 -1.91 -9.08
N ASP A 260 -10.35 -1.75 -10.15
CA ASP A 260 -10.48 -2.75 -11.21
C ASP A 260 -9.35 -2.56 -12.22
N TYR A 261 -8.70 -3.65 -12.60
CA TYR A 261 -7.62 -3.68 -13.58
C TYR A 261 -8.06 -4.43 -14.83
N ASP A 262 -7.62 -3.95 -16.00
CA ASP A 262 -7.82 -4.67 -17.26
C ASP A 262 -6.85 -5.87 -17.39
N ALA A 263 -6.94 -6.58 -18.51
CA ALA A 263 -6.09 -7.73 -18.81
C ALA A 263 -4.59 -7.37 -18.93
N TYR A 264 -4.25 -6.09 -19.03
CA TYR A 264 -2.89 -5.58 -19.13
C TYR A 264 -2.38 -4.98 -17.80
N GLY A 265 -3.19 -5.10 -16.72
CA GLY A 265 -2.87 -4.55 -15.42
C GLY A 265 -3.01 -3.02 -15.33
N LYS A 266 -3.70 -2.41 -16.31
CA LYS A 266 -3.99 -0.99 -16.25
C LYS A 266 -5.23 -0.77 -15.40
N PRO A 267 -5.21 0.16 -14.42
CA PRO A 267 -6.39 0.48 -13.66
C PRO A 267 -7.47 1.08 -14.58
N THR A 268 -8.66 0.50 -14.54
CA THR A 268 -9.81 0.91 -15.37
C THR A 268 -10.78 1.75 -14.56
N LYS A 269 -10.97 1.41 -13.29
CA LYS A 269 -11.91 2.10 -12.42
C LYS A 269 -11.49 1.96 -10.96
N THR A 270 -11.46 3.07 -10.24
CA THR A 270 -11.30 3.06 -8.78
C THR A 270 -12.60 3.56 -8.14
N THR A 271 -13.10 2.79 -7.18
CA THR A 271 -14.28 3.13 -6.37
C THR A 271 -13.88 3.21 -4.92
N TYR A 272 -14.55 4.11 -4.17
CA TYR A 272 -14.30 4.30 -2.75
C TYR A 272 -15.56 3.98 -1.95
N GLU A 273 -15.43 3.09 -0.99
CA GLU A 273 -16.40 2.87 0.07
C GLU A 273 -15.85 3.49 1.35
N ARG A 274 -16.67 4.32 2.00
CA ARG A 274 -16.29 5.02 3.23
C ARG A 274 -17.33 4.76 4.30
N GLU A 275 -16.86 4.30 5.45
CA GLU A 275 -17.69 3.95 6.59
C GLU A 275 -17.23 4.71 7.83
N ILE A 276 -18.18 5.35 8.51
CA ILE A 276 -17.95 6.05 9.77
C ILE A 276 -18.52 5.21 10.91
N SER A 277 -17.67 4.98 11.92
CA SER A 277 -17.98 4.25 13.14
C SER A 277 -17.44 5.00 14.37
N ASN A 278 -17.71 4.47 15.55
CA ASN A 278 -17.14 4.95 16.81
C ASN A 278 -17.28 6.47 17.01
N ILE A 279 -18.46 7.03 16.73
CA ILE A 279 -18.69 8.46 16.89
C ILE A 279 -18.72 8.79 18.39
N LEU A 280 -17.69 9.50 18.86
CA LEU A 280 -17.51 9.87 20.26
C LEU A 280 -18.08 11.25 20.56
N PHE A 281 -17.87 12.18 19.65
CA PHE A 281 -18.31 13.57 19.79
C PHE A 281 -18.94 14.04 18.47
N TRP A 282 -19.80 15.04 18.59
CA TRP A 282 -20.26 15.82 17.47
C TRP A 282 -20.39 17.31 17.87
N ASP A 283 -19.98 18.18 16.97
CA ASP A 283 -20.17 19.62 17.11
C ASP A 283 -21.42 20.00 16.30
N ASP A 284 -22.31 20.77 16.89
CA ASP A 284 -23.56 21.16 16.24
C ASP A 284 -23.42 22.33 15.24
N GLY A 285 -22.19 22.73 14.93
CA GLY A 285 -21.88 23.89 14.07
C GLY A 285 -21.93 25.24 14.79
N LYS A 286 -22.25 25.23 16.08
CA LYS A 286 -22.25 26.42 16.97
C LYS A 286 -21.09 26.41 17.96
N GLN A 287 -20.07 25.57 17.68
CA GLN A 287 -18.92 25.32 18.57
C GLN A 287 -19.31 24.67 19.92
N ILE A 288 -20.46 24.00 19.96
CA ILE A 288 -20.87 23.24 21.14
C ILE A 288 -20.58 21.76 20.89
N LEU A 289 -19.61 21.23 21.66
CA LEU A 289 -19.21 19.83 21.58
C LEU A 289 -20.13 18.95 22.41
N HIS A 290 -20.89 18.11 21.74
CA HIS A 290 -21.80 17.15 22.37
C HIS A 290 -21.14 15.77 22.48
N LYS A 291 -21.35 15.11 23.62
CA LYS A 291 -20.84 13.76 23.92
C LYS A 291 -21.91 12.73 23.62
N THR A 292 -21.57 11.73 22.81
CA THR A 292 -22.48 10.64 22.51
C THR A 292 -22.71 9.72 23.73
N LYS A 293 -23.74 8.89 23.69
CA LYS A 293 -23.99 7.86 24.72
C LYS A 293 -22.79 6.90 24.83
N ARG A 294 -22.15 6.58 23.69
CA ARG A 294 -20.94 5.76 23.63
C ARG A 294 -19.78 6.35 24.41
N TYR A 295 -19.48 7.64 24.20
CA TYR A 295 -18.42 8.31 24.96
C TYR A 295 -18.67 8.25 26.48
N LYS A 296 -19.92 8.49 26.90
CA LYS A 296 -20.29 8.45 28.32
C LYS A 296 -20.07 7.07 28.91
N ARG A 297 -20.42 6.01 28.16
CA ARG A 297 -20.21 4.61 28.58
C ARG A 297 -18.71 4.28 28.68
N LEU A 298 -17.91 4.58 27.64
CA LEU A 298 -16.48 4.33 27.66
C LEU A 298 -15.79 5.06 28.80
N LYS A 299 -16.18 6.30 29.07
CA LYS A 299 -15.63 7.06 30.20
C LYS A 299 -16.01 6.41 31.55
N ALA A 300 -17.22 5.91 31.69
CA ALA A 300 -17.65 5.21 32.91
C ALA A 300 -16.86 3.89 33.11
N GLU A 301 -16.65 3.12 32.04
CA GLU A 301 -15.85 1.89 32.06
C GLU A 301 -14.38 2.17 32.45
N MET A 302 -13.77 3.23 31.90
CA MET A 302 -12.40 3.65 32.23
C MET A 302 -12.25 4.20 33.66
N SER A 303 -13.34 4.68 34.27
CA SER A 303 -13.33 5.19 35.64
C SER A 303 -13.65 4.13 36.70
N MET A 304 -14.00 2.91 36.29
CA MET A 304 -14.17 1.79 37.23
C MET A 304 -12.78 1.36 37.71
N PRO A 305 -12.60 1.21 39.07
CA PRO A 305 -11.38 0.65 39.62
C PRO A 305 -11.16 -0.75 39.03
N SER A 306 -9.95 -1.05 38.58
CA SER A 306 -9.55 -2.39 38.17
C SER A 306 -9.72 -3.31 39.40
N LEU A 307 -10.68 -4.23 39.38
CA LEU A 307 -10.84 -5.25 40.40
C LEU A 307 -9.72 -6.30 40.42
N PHE A 308 -8.71 -6.15 39.53
CA PHE A 308 -7.57 -7.06 39.35
C PHE A 308 -6.23 -6.31 39.40
N LYS A 309 -6.04 -5.43 40.36
CA LYS A 309 -4.72 -5.04 40.79
C LYS A 309 -4.43 -5.72 42.12
N ASP A 310 -3.35 -6.46 42.12
CA ASP A 310 -2.68 -7.08 43.23
C ASP A 310 -3.22 -8.42 43.70
N ASN A 311 -2.77 -9.49 43.08
CA ASN A 311 -2.33 -10.67 43.82
C ASN A 311 -0.80 -10.71 43.75
N ASP A 312 -0.20 -10.08 44.72
CA ASP A 312 1.16 -10.38 45.18
C ASP A 312 1.18 -11.86 45.55
N PHE A 313 1.96 -12.64 44.85
CA PHE A 313 2.45 -13.93 45.32
C PHE A 313 3.80 -13.69 45.99
N GLU A 314 3.78 -13.76 47.29
CA GLU A 314 5.00 -14.08 48.05
C GLU A 314 5.57 -15.45 47.63
#